data_3eb959c1be03deb0007885c03ff399cd
#
_entry.id   3eb959c1be03deb0007885c03ff399cd
#
_cell.length_a   1.000
_cell.length_b   1.000
_cell.length_c   1.000
_cell.angle_alpha   90.00
_cell.angle_beta   90.00
_cell.angle_gamma   90.00
#
_symmetry.space_group_name_H-M   'P 1'
#
loop_
_entity.id
_entity.type
_entity.pdbx_description
1 polymer ?
#
loop_
_entity_poly.entity_id
_entity_poly.type
_entity_poly.pdbx_seq_one_letter_code
_entity_poly.pdbx_strand_id
1 'polypeptide(L)'
;MPYERKIKRNQRTYVVILIDQSGSMDTPMAATGRAKSEEVTDALNRLLLELIRAAAPTGRDIKDYYDVSIFGYNHGVRSLFAGKLAGRDSVSVGELYAAPAAMRQREIVTTDADGNEQRATVHDPVWVTASAMGKTSMAAAFAHALPLLEEWVEENPTSFPPIVINLTDGIPTDEGLHDTVQRIRSLSTADGQVLVFNLHVSAASKDTCRFPVSAEDLPPEGQLLYSISSVLPDVLREQAQGLQMDAPHGCRGLVFNGDVVDITKVLRIGTWA
;
A
#
# COMPACT_ATOMS: atom_id res chain seq x y z
N MET A 1 17.16 17.00 -8.71
CA MET A 1 16.03 16.36 -9.41
C MET A 1 14.93 16.07 -8.38
N PRO A 2 13.65 15.90 -8.72
CA PRO A 2 12.62 15.49 -7.76
C PRO A 2 12.82 14.04 -7.32
N TYR A 3 12.28 13.71 -6.14
CA TYR A 3 12.29 12.38 -5.53
C TYR A 3 13.69 11.83 -5.17
N GLU A 4 14.58 12.69 -4.72
CA GLU A 4 15.95 12.31 -4.31
C GLU A 4 16.14 12.27 -2.79
N ARG A 5 15.16 12.76 -2.01
CA ARG A 5 15.32 12.85 -0.57
C ARG A 5 15.24 11.48 0.08
N LYS A 6 16.22 11.20 0.94
CA LYS A 6 16.20 9.98 1.76
C LYS A 6 15.25 10.18 2.93
N ILE A 7 14.42 9.19 3.18
CA ILE A 7 13.52 9.16 4.33
C ILE A 7 14.36 9.09 5.61
N LYS A 8 14.18 10.08 6.51
CA LYS A 8 14.93 10.25 7.76
C LYS A 8 13.97 10.80 8.82
N ARG A 9 14.41 10.81 10.10
CA ARG A 9 13.63 11.35 11.23
C ARG A 9 13.10 12.78 10.99
N ASN A 10 13.88 13.64 10.33
CA ASN A 10 13.50 15.02 10.01
C ASN A 10 12.95 15.18 8.59
N GLN A 11 12.79 14.09 7.85
CA GLN A 11 12.32 14.01 6.47
C GLN A 11 11.55 12.70 6.31
N ARG A 12 10.52 12.56 7.15
CA ARG A 12 9.62 11.39 7.09
C ARG A 12 8.77 11.44 5.83
N THR A 13 8.13 10.36 5.49
CA THR A 13 7.12 10.33 4.43
C THR A 13 5.79 9.82 4.97
N TYR A 14 4.74 10.05 4.21
CA TYR A 14 3.39 9.62 4.54
C TYR A 14 2.92 8.56 3.56
N VAL A 15 2.50 7.43 4.07
CA VAL A 15 1.95 6.33 3.28
C VAL A 15 0.46 6.20 3.59
N VAL A 16 -0.37 6.45 2.59
CA VAL A 16 -1.83 6.28 2.68
C VAL A 16 -2.23 5.06 1.87
N ILE A 17 -2.85 4.09 2.51
CA ILE A 17 -3.30 2.85 1.87
C ILE A 17 -4.83 2.82 1.89
N LEU A 18 -5.42 2.74 0.70
CA LEU A 18 -6.85 2.64 0.47
C LEU A 18 -7.18 1.21 0.03
N ILE A 19 -8.12 0.56 0.71
CA ILE A 19 -8.41 -0.86 0.52
C ILE A 19 -9.88 -1.04 0.21
N ASP A 20 -10.14 -1.63 -0.94
CA ASP A 20 -11.46 -2.11 -1.29
C ASP A 20 -11.92 -3.18 -0.29
N GLN A 21 -13.07 -2.95 0.30
CA GLN A 21 -13.76 -3.90 1.18
C GLN A 21 -15.12 -4.30 0.61
N SER A 22 -15.33 -4.15 -0.69
CA SER A 22 -16.54 -4.62 -1.37
C SER A 22 -16.69 -6.14 -1.30
N GLY A 23 -17.90 -6.63 -1.55
CA GLY A 23 -18.21 -8.06 -1.45
C GLY A 23 -17.36 -8.95 -2.36
N SER A 24 -16.88 -8.44 -3.50
CA SER A 24 -15.99 -9.17 -4.43
C SER A 24 -14.63 -9.50 -3.81
N MET A 25 -14.18 -8.75 -2.81
CA MET A 25 -12.94 -9.03 -2.08
C MET A 25 -12.99 -10.31 -1.22
N ASP A 26 -14.17 -10.91 -1.04
CA ASP A 26 -14.33 -12.23 -0.40
C ASP A 26 -14.04 -13.40 -1.36
N THR A 27 -13.89 -13.13 -2.66
CA THR A 27 -13.60 -14.17 -3.66
C THR A 27 -12.22 -14.78 -3.41
N PRO A 28 -12.13 -16.13 -3.35
CA PRO A 28 -10.84 -16.81 -3.17
C PRO A 28 -9.89 -16.58 -4.36
N MET A 29 -8.62 -16.34 -4.07
CA MET A 29 -7.55 -16.29 -5.08
C MET A 29 -7.21 -17.69 -5.55
N ALA A 30 -7.06 -17.88 -6.88
CA ALA A 30 -6.76 -19.18 -7.46
C ALA A 30 -5.45 -19.82 -6.94
N ALA A 31 -4.46 -19.00 -6.64
CA ALA A 31 -3.14 -19.46 -6.19
C ALA A 31 -3.13 -19.98 -4.74
N THR A 32 -3.97 -19.44 -3.86
CA THR A 32 -3.91 -19.73 -2.41
C THR A 32 -5.18 -20.33 -1.85
N GLY A 33 -6.31 -20.20 -2.55
CA GLY A 33 -7.63 -20.58 -2.08
C GLY A 33 -8.19 -19.69 -0.96
N ARG A 34 -7.47 -18.61 -0.57
CA ARG A 34 -7.87 -17.67 0.46
C ARG A 34 -8.53 -16.44 -0.17
N ALA A 35 -9.42 -15.78 0.58
CA ALA A 35 -10.07 -14.56 0.13
C ALA A 35 -9.04 -13.45 -0.20
N LYS A 36 -9.31 -12.63 -1.25
CA LYS A 36 -8.46 -11.48 -1.59
C LYS A 36 -8.26 -10.55 -0.39
N SER A 37 -9.32 -10.27 0.37
CA SER A 37 -9.27 -9.45 1.59
C SER A 37 -8.29 -9.98 2.65
N GLU A 38 -8.20 -11.30 2.82
CA GLU A 38 -7.26 -11.93 3.75
C GLU A 38 -5.81 -11.79 3.26
N GLU A 39 -5.56 -12.04 1.97
CA GLU A 39 -4.22 -11.93 1.38
C GLU A 39 -3.71 -10.48 1.41
N VAL A 40 -4.56 -9.52 1.06
CA VAL A 40 -4.25 -8.08 1.17
C VAL A 40 -3.93 -7.72 2.62
N THR A 41 -4.73 -8.16 3.58
CA THR A 41 -4.54 -7.87 5.00
C THR A 41 -3.24 -8.47 5.54
N ASP A 42 -2.92 -9.70 5.16
CA ASP A 42 -1.66 -10.34 5.56
C ASP A 42 -0.44 -9.63 4.94
N ALA A 43 -0.53 -9.19 3.68
CA ALA A 43 0.53 -8.41 3.04
C ALA A 43 0.73 -7.06 3.75
N LEU A 44 -0.37 -6.38 4.14
CA LEU A 44 -0.30 -5.13 4.89
C LEU A 44 0.35 -5.28 6.27
N ASN A 45 -0.07 -6.28 7.05
CA ASN A 45 0.53 -6.50 8.37
C ASN A 45 2.04 -6.81 8.25
N ARG A 46 2.46 -7.52 7.18
CA ARG A 46 3.89 -7.72 6.89
C ARG A 46 4.60 -6.42 6.52
N LEU A 47 3.99 -5.58 5.67
CA LEU A 47 4.54 -4.27 5.34
C LEU A 47 4.74 -3.42 6.59
N LEU A 48 3.73 -3.31 7.46
CA LEU A 48 3.84 -2.55 8.71
C LEU A 48 4.98 -3.04 9.59
N LEU A 49 5.16 -4.35 9.69
CA LEU A 49 6.30 -4.95 10.40
C LEU A 49 7.64 -4.60 9.73
N GLU A 50 7.71 -4.59 8.38
CA GLU A 50 8.91 -4.19 7.65
C GLU A 50 9.23 -2.71 7.86
N LEU A 51 8.24 -1.80 7.84
CA LEU A 51 8.43 -0.38 8.16
C LEU A 51 8.99 -0.16 9.57
N ILE A 52 8.47 -0.90 10.55
CA ILE A 52 8.98 -0.87 11.92
C ILE A 52 10.45 -1.33 11.97
N ARG A 53 10.78 -2.42 11.29
CA ARG A 53 12.17 -2.92 11.22
C ARG A 53 13.11 -1.93 10.54
N ALA A 54 12.68 -1.31 9.46
CA ALA A 54 13.44 -0.27 8.76
C ALA A 54 13.67 0.97 9.64
N ALA A 55 12.70 1.32 10.48
CA ALA A 55 12.78 2.43 11.42
C ALA A 55 13.63 2.15 12.67
N ALA A 56 14.02 0.89 12.91
CA ALA A 56 14.82 0.46 14.05
C ALA A 56 16.11 -0.26 13.65
N PRO A 57 17.03 0.35 12.89
CA PRO A 57 18.19 -0.34 12.33
C PRO A 57 19.14 -0.92 13.40
N THR A 58 19.09 -0.42 14.63
CA THR A 58 19.89 -0.90 15.77
C THR A 58 19.08 -1.66 16.83
N GLY A 59 17.77 -1.83 16.60
CA GLY A 59 16.88 -2.59 17.49
C GLY A 59 16.53 -1.93 18.83
N ARG A 60 16.96 -0.68 19.09
CA ARG A 60 16.76 -0.01 20.38
C ARG A 60 15.90 1.25 20.34
N ASP A 61 15.99 2.06 19.28
CA ASP A 61 15.23 3.30 19.14
C ASP A 61 14.47 3.30 17.84
N ILE A 62 13.15 3.23 17.92
CA ILE A 62 12.28 3.37 16.76
C ILE A 62 12.21 4.85 16.40
N LYS A 63 12.49 5.13 15.14
CA LYS A 63 12.44 6.49 14.60
C LYS A 63 11.21 6.64 13.74
N ASP A 64 10.45 7.71 13.95
CA ASP A 64 9.25 8.01 13.16
C ASP A 64 9.64 8.47 11.74
N TYR A 65 10.03 7.51 10.91
CA TYR A 65 10.35 7.74 9.50
C TYR A 65 9.10 7.78 8.61
N TYR A 66 8.01 7.20 9.09
CA TYR A 66 6.75 7.07 8.35
C TYR A 66 5.58 7.45 9.22
N ASP A 67 4.67 8.22 8.64
CA ASP A 67 3.28 8.29 9.07
C ASP A 67 2.47 7.36 8.15
N VAL A 68 1.50 6.66 8.70
CA VAL A 68 0.74 5.65 7.97
C VAL A 68 -0.75 5.84 8.22
N SER A 69 -1.53 5.82 7.15
CA SER A 69 -2.99 5.70 7.19
C SER A 69 -3.44 4.48 6.42
N ILE A 70 -4.43 3.78 6.94
CA ILE A 70 -5.02 2.62 6.26
C ILE A 70 -6.52 2.76 6.34
N PHE A 71 -7.17 3.02 5.20
CA PHE A 71 -8.61 3.16 5.09
C PHE A 71 -9.21 2.04 4.28
N GLY A 72 -10.25 1.43 4.81
CA GLY A 72 -11.12 0.54 4.06
C GLY A 72 -12.32 1.30 3.52
N TYR A 73 -12.71 1.01 2.29
CA TYR A 73 -13.89 1.58 1.68
C TYR A 73 -14.87 0.52 1.17
N ASN A 74 -16.16 0.73 1.50
CA ASN A 74 -17.28 -0.07 1.03
C ASN A 74 -18.51 0.83 0.86
N HIS A 75 -19.51 0.76 1.76
CA HIS A 75 -20.61 1.75 1.83
C HIS A 75 -20.17 3.11 2.39
N GLY A 76 -19.01 3.17 3.01
CA GLY A 76 -18.37 4.36 3.58
C GLY A 76 -16.87 4.11 3.73
N VAL A 77 -16.18 5.10 4.30
CA VAL A 77 -14.73 5.04 4.54
C VAL A 77 -14.47 4.97 6.03
N ARG A 78 -13.54 4.12 6.43
CA ARG A 78 -13.15 3.98 7.84
C ARG A 78 -11.68 3.60 7.98
N SER A 79 -11.06 4.02 9.07
CA SER A 79 -9.77 3.51 9.48
C SER A 79 -9.83 2.00 9.74
N LEU A 80 -8.80 1.27 9.30
CA LEU A 80 -8.68 -0.18 9.49
C LEU A 80 -7.79 -0.57 10.66
N PHE A 81 -7.18 0.37 11.33
CA PHE A 81 -6.42 0.06 12.54
C PHE A 81 -7.32 -0.53 13.60
N ALA A 82 -6.82 -1.58 14.26
CA ALA A 82 -7.52 -2.31 15.30
C ALA A 82 -6.87 -2.06 16.69
N GLY A 83 -7.51 -2.57 17.75
CA GLY A 83 -6.99 -2.48 19.11
C GLY A 83 -6.92 -1.04 19.62
N LYS A 84 -5.79 -0.66 20.21
CA LYS A 84 -5.58 0.69 20.78
C LYS A 84 -5.50 1.79 19.72
N LEU A 85 -5.24 1.45 18.46
CA LEU A 85 -5.16 2.39 17.35
C LEU A 85 -6.48 2.52 16.59
N ALA A 86 -7.52 1.82 17.01
CA ALA A 86 -8.83 1.85 16.34
C ALA A 86 -9.38 3.28 16.22
N GLY A 87 -9.85 3.63 15.02
CA GLY A 87 -10.40 4.95 14.72
C GLY A 87 -9.39 6.07 14.52
N ARG A 88 -8.08 5.79 14.61
CA ARG A 88 -7.03 6.77 14.27
C ARG A 88 -6.93 6.88 12.75
N ASP A 89 -6.91 8.10 12.24
CA ASP A 89 -6.74 8.35 10.80
C ASP A 89 -5.28 8.21 10.37
N SER A 90 -4.34 8.62 11.21
CA SER A 90 -2.91 8.46 10.97
C SER A 90 -2.20 8.00 12.23
N VAL A 91 -1.16 7.19 12.06
CA VAL A 91 -0.29 6.70 13.13
C VAL A 91 1.17 6.73 12.69
N SER A 92 2.09 7.02 13.62
CA SER A 92 3.52 6.90 13.35
C SER A 92 3.99 5.44 13.48
N VAL A 93 5.16 5.14 12.92
CA VAL A 93 5.78 3.81 13.07
C VAL A 93 6.07 3.48 14.53
N GLY A 94 6.39 4.48 15.36
CA GLY A 94 6.57 4.32 16.81
C GLY A 94 5.27 3.88 17.51
N GLU A 95 4.14 4.48 17.14
CA GLU A 95 2.81 4.09 17.66
C GLU A 95 2.42 2.66 17.21
N LEU A 96 2.70 2.30 15.94
CA LEU A 96 2.50 0.94 15.44
C LEU A 96 3.28 -0.08 16.28
N TYR A 97 4.56 0.18 16.53
CA TYR A 97 5.39 -0.69 17.35
C TYR A 97 4.86 -0.87 18.77
N ALA A 98 4.40 0.21 19.37
CA ALA A 98 3.92 0.20 20.76
C ALA A 98 2.55 -0.45 20.95
N ALA A 99 1.74 -0.58 19.88
CA ALA A 99 0.33 -0.95 20.00
C ALA A 99 -0.19 -1.92 18.91
N PRO A 100 0.41 -3.12 18.75
CA PRO A 100 -0.22 -4.15 17.94
C PRO A 100 -1.58 -4.53 18.56
N ALA A 101 -2.57 -4.78 17.73
CA ALA A 101 -3.91 -5.19 18.19
C ALA A 101 -3.93 -6.64 18.69
N ALA A 102 -3.10 -7.50 18.09
CA ALA A 102 -2.95 -8.90 18.44
C ALA A 102 -1.57 -9.44 18.02
N MET A 103 -1.23 -10.62 18.55
CA MET A 103 -0.09 -11.41 18.08
C MET A 103 -0.62 -12.73 17.50
N ARG A 104 -0.36 -12.98 16.22
CA ARG A 104 -0.76 -14.21 15.53
C ARG A 104 0.40 -15.22 15.59
N GLN A 105 0.13 -16.39 16.09
CA GLN A 105 1.10 -17.49 16.05
C GLN A 105 1.15 -18.08 14.63
N ARG A 106 2.37 -18.33 14.15
CA ARG A 106 2.63 -19.01 12.88
C ARG A 106 3.80 -19.96 13.02
N GLU A 107 3.60 -21.21 12.61
CA GLU A 107 4.71 -22.15 12.48
C GLU A 107 5.53 -21.82 11.23
N ILE A 108 6.83 -21.80 11.38
CA ILE A 108 7.80 -21.74 10.28
C ILE A 108 8.66 -22.99 10.32
N VAL A 109 8.98 -23.50 9.13
CA VAL A 109 9.97 -24.54 8.95
C VAL A 109 11.23 -23.88 8.40
N THR A 110 12.34 -24.04 9.12
CA THR A 110 13.65 -23.56 8.69
C THR A 110 14.55 -24.77 8.49
N THR A 111 15.44 -24.71 7.50
CA THR A 111 16.46 -25.75 7.30
C THR A 111 17.76 -25.24 7.88
N ASP A 112 18.38 -26.02 8.77
CA ASP A 112 19.69 -25.69 9.32
C ASP A 112 20.82 -25.94 8.31
N ALA A 113 22.07 -25.63 8.70
CA ALA A 113 23.23 -25.77 7.82
C ALA A 113 23.51 -27.26 7.44
N ASP A 114 23.00 -28.20 8.21
CA ASP A 114 23.17 -29.66 8.01
C ASP A 114 22.00 -30.25 7.20
N GLY A 115 21.01 -29.41 6.76
CA GLY A 115 19.87 -29.86 5.97
C GLY A 115 18.68 -30.37 6.78
N ASN A 116 18.68 -30.26 8.11
CA ASN A 116 17.59 -30.75 8.94
C ASN A 116 16.48 -29.67 9.05
N GLU A 117 15.23 -30.11 8.94
CA GLU A 117 14.07 -29.23 9.16
C GLU A 117 13.89 -28.96 10.67
N GLN A 118 13.83 -27.68 11.01
CA GLN A 118 13.48 -27.21 12.33
C GLN A 118 12.17 -26.45 12.28
N ARG A 119 11.24 -26.78 13.16
CA ARG A 119 10.00 -26.06 13.33
C ARG A 119 10.13 -25.04 14.45
N ALA A 120 9.77 -23.80 14.16
CA ALA A 120 9.74 -22.73 15.15
C ALA A 120 8.38 -22.01 15.09
N THR A 121 7.89 -21.63 16.26
CA THR A 121 6.70 -20.78 16.36
C THR A 121 7.14 -19.32 16.39
N VAL A 122 6.67 -18.53 15.43
CA VAL A 122 6.86 -17.07 15.41
C VAL A 122 5.55 -16.37 15.75
N HIS A 123 5.68 -15.19 16.33
CA HIS A 123 4.54 -14.35 16.68
C HIS A 123 4.56 -13.11 15.80
N ASP A 124 3.67 -13.07 14.83
CA ASP A 124 3.54 -11.93 13.92
C ASP A 124 2.52 -10.92 14.49
N PRO A 125 2.90 -9.65 14.65
CA PRO A 125 1.96 -8.62 15.13
C PRO A 125 0.89 -8.32 14.07
N VAL A 126 -0.31 -8.02 14.53
CA VAL A 126 -1.48 -7.71 13.71
C VAL A 126 -2.00 -6.34 14.11
N TRP A 127 -2.18 -5.45 13.15
CA TRP A 127 -2.77 -4.11 13.31
C TRP A 127 -4.08 -3.94 12.54
N VAL A 128 -4.24 -4.71 11.46
CA VAL A 128 -5.36 -4.64 10.52
C VAL A 128 -5.99 -6.01 10.37
N THR A 129 -7.32 -6.06 10.28
CA THR A 129 -8.08 -7.30 10.07
C THR A 129 -8.88 -7.26 8.76
N ALA A 130 -9.02 -8.41 8.10
CA ALA A 130 -9.77 -8.54 6.86
C ALA A 130 -11.25 -8.25 7.04
N SER A 131 -11.86 -7.64 6.03
CA SER A 131 -13.30 -7.47 5.90
C SER A 131 -13.67 -7.35 4.43
N ALA A 132 -14.78 -7.95 4.03
CA ALA A 132 -15.31 -7.83 2.67
C ALA A 132 -16.82 -7.80 2.73
N MET A 133 -17.44 -6.64 2.44
CA MET A 133 -18.88 -6.46 2.40
C MET A 133 -19.26 -5.12 1.79
N GLY A 134 -20.22 -5.08 0.88
CA GLY A 134 -20.79 -3.84 0.37
C GLY A 134 -20.36 -3.45 -1.03
N LYS A 135 -20.35 -2.15 -1.29
CA LYS A 135 -20.05 -1.51 -2.59
C LYS A 135 -18.61 -0.99 -2.65
N THR A 136 -18.21 -0.50 -3.83
CA THR A 136 -16.86 0.05 -4.08
C THR A 136 -16.92 1.58 -4.11
N SER A 137 -16.90 2.25 -2.94
CA SER A 137 -16.89 3.72 -2.83
C SER A 137 -15.45 4.27 -2.91
N MET A 138 -14.80 4.07 -4.05
CA MET A 138 -13.39 4.44 -4.25
C MET A 138 -13.21 5.96 -4.24
N ALA A 139 -14.09 6.73 -4.90
CA ALA A 139 -14.00 8.19 -4.92
C ALA A 139 -14.10 8.79 -3.51
N ALA A 140 -14.97 8.24 -2.67
CA ALA A 140 -15.11 8.65 -1.27
C ALA A 140 -13.82 8.38 -0.47
N ALA A 141 -13.10 7.28 -0.74
CA ALA A 141 -11.84 6.96 -0.07
C ALA A 141 -10.75 7.99 -0.40
N PHE A 142 -10.58 8.35 -1.68
CA PHE A 142 -9.65 9.40 -2.08
C PHE A 142 -10.07 10.77 -1.52
N ALA A 143 -11.37 11.09 -1.51
CA ALA A 143 -11.88 12.34 -0.93
C ALA A 143 -11.62 12.41 0.59
N HIS A 144 -11.68 11.29 1.29
CA HIS A 144 -11.34 11.20 2.72
C HIS A 144 -9.84 11.41 2.97
N ALA A 145 -8.98 10.87 2.10
CA ALA A 145 -7.53 11.01 2.21
C ALA A 145 -7.02 12.43 1.87
N LEU A 146 -7.71 13.16 1.00
CA LEU A 146 -7.26 14.45 0.48
C LEU A 146 -6.93 15.47 1.58
N PRO A 147 -7.82 15.80 2.55
CA PRO A 147 -7.51 16.79 3.59
C PRO A 147 -6.32 16.37 4.47
N LEU A 148 -6.16 15.07 4.74
CA LEU A 148 -5.01 14.55 5.50
C LEU A 148 -3.69 14.75 4.75
N LEU A 149 -3.72 14.57 3.43
CA LEU A 149 -2.56 14.80 2.57
C LEU A 149 -2.23 16.30 2.45
N GLU A 150 -3.24 17.17 2.34
CA GLU A 150 -3.09 18.64 2.31
C GLU A 150 -2.40 19.12 3.60
N GLU A 151 -2.91 18.74 4.76
CA GLU A 151 -2.33 19.08 6.08
C GLU A 151 -0.90 18.55 6.21
N TRP A 152 -0.68 17.27 5.87
CA TRP A 152 0.64 16.67 6.01
C TRP A 152 1.70 17.33 5.13
N VAL A 153 1.38 17.66 3.87
CA VAL A 153 2.30 18.34 2.95
C VAL A 153 2.63 19.77 3.44
N GLU A 154 1.65 20.48 4.00
CA GLU A 154 1.86 21.80 4.59
C GLU A 154 2.80 21.75 5.80
N GLU A 155 2.65 20.75 6.66
CA GLU A 155 3.50 20.55 7.84
C GLU A 155 4.90 20.01 7.49
N ASN A 156 5.04 19.30 6.38
CA ASN A 156 6.28 18.59 6.00
C ASN A 156 6.79 19.01 4.59
N PRO A 157 6.95 20.33 4.31
CA PRO A 157 7.19 20.83 2.95
C PRO A 157 8.55 20.41 2.35
N THR A 158 9.47 19.89 3.16
CA THR A 158 10.80 19.48 2.71
C THR A 158 11.01 17.96 2.72
N SER A 159 9.99 17.19 3.00
CA SER A 159 10.04 15.73 3.08
C SER A 159 9.91 15.07 1.69
N PHE A 160 10.19 13.76 1.62
CA PHE A 160 9.78 12.97 0.47
C PHE A 160 8.23 13.03 0.36
N PRO A 161 7.68 13.21 -0.84
CA PRO A 161 6.23 13.41 -0.98
C PRO A 161 5.45 12.15 -0.54
N PRO A 162 4.21 12.34 -0.05
CA PRO A 162 3.33 11.23 0.29
C PRO A 162 3.09 10.28 -0.88
N ILE A 163 2.84 9.01 -0.52
CA ILE A 163 2.46 7.97 -1.48
C ILE A 163 1.09 7.43 -1.08
N VAL A 164 0.15 7.45 -2.02
CA VAL A 164 -1.17 6.82 -1.90
C VAL A 164 -1.16 5.53 -2.68
N ILE A 165 -1.49 4.42 -2.03
CA ILE A 165 -1.59 3.09 -2.65
C ILE A 165 -3.04 2.64 -2.53
N ASN A 166 -3.72 2.48 -3.65
CA ASN A 166 -5.09 1.99 -3.73
C ASN A 166 -5.10 0.53 -4.18
N LEU A 167 -5.71 -0.34 -3.37
CA LEU A 167 -5.92 -1.76 -3.67
C LEU A 167 -7.40 -2.00 -3.91
N THR A 168 -7.75 -2.50 -5.10
CA THR A 168 -9.13 -2.75 -5.51
C THR A 168 -9.23 -4.02 -6.37
N ASP A 169 -10.40 -4.57 -6.48
CA ASP A 169 -10.71 -5.64 -7.43
C ASP A 169 -11.87 -5.28 -8.37
N GLY A 170 -12.28 -3.99 -8.37
CA GLY A 170 -13.46 -3.55 -9.09
C GLY A 170 -13.41 -2.10 -9.58
N ILE A 171 -14.52 -1.73 -10.19
CA ILE A 171 -14.80 -0.39 -10.71
C ILE A 171 -15.47 0.44 -9.60
N PRO A 172 -15.13 1.72 -9.44
CA PRO A 172 -15.83 2.60 -8.49
C PRO A 172 -17.31 2.70 -8.83
N THR A 173 -18.13 2.73 -7.79
CA THR A 173 -19.59 2.91 -7.90
C THR A 173 -20.04 4.33 -7.61
N ASP A 174 -19.11 5.20 -7.26
CA ASP A 174 -19.28 6.62 -6.92
C ASP A 174 -18.60 7.54 -7.95
N GLU A 175 -18.97 8.82 -7.94
CA GLU A 175 -18.51 9.83 -8.90
C GLU A 175 -17.41 10.74 -8.29
N GLY A 176 -16.74 11.52 -9.13
CA GLY A 176 -15.75 12.52 -8.70
C GLY A 176 -14.34 11.97 -8.45
N LEU A 177 -14.08 10.69 -8.74
CA LEU A 177 -12.77 10.06 -8.52
C LEU A 177 -11.65 10.80 -9.25
N HIS A 178 -11.85 11.12 -10.54
CA HIS A 178 -10.80 11.71 -11.37
C HIS A 178 -10.34 13.08 -10.84
N ASP A 179 -11.29 13.95 -10.52
CA ASP A 179 -11.01 15.30 -10.02
C ASP A 179 -10.32 15.26 -8.67
N THR A 180 -10.78 14.37 -7.78
CA THR A 180 -10.17 14.20 -6.45
C THR A 180 -8.72 13.70 -6.56
N VAL A 181 -8.48 12.68 -7.38
CA VAL A 181 -7.12 12.16 -7.57
C VAL A 181 -6.22 13.18 -8.27
N GLN A 182 -6.74 13.97 -9.20
CA GLN A 182 -5.98 15.06 -9.83
C GLN A 182 -5.55 16.10 -8.78
N ARG A 183 -6.44 16.48 -7.86
CA ARG A 183 -6.09 17.36 -6.72
C ARG A 183 -5.00 16.76 -5.86
N ILE A 184 -5.12 15.50 -5.45
CA ILE A 184 -4.09 14.79 -4.68
C ILE A 184 -2.75 14.82 -5.40
N ARG A 185 -2.71 14.49 -6.69
CA ARG A 185 -1.48 14.48 -7.49
C ARG A 185 -0.89 15.86 -7.75
N SER A 186 -1.66 16.94 -7.54
CA SER A 186 -1.16 18.31 -7.62
C SER A 186 -0.50 18.80 -6.33
N LEU A 187 -0.77 18.14 -5.20
CA LEU A 187 -0.06 18.42 -3.95
C LEU A 187 1.42 18.08 -4.10
N SER A 188 2.28 18.86 -3.47
CA SER A 188 3.73 18.66 -3.59
C SER A 188 4.49 19.09 -2.36
N THR A 189 5.58 18.40 -2.09
CA THR A 189 6.67 18.90 -1.25
C THR A 189 7.75 19.52 -2.14
N ALA A 190 8.80 20.04 -1.55
CA ALA A 190 9.98 20.53 -2.30
C ALA A 190 10.71 19.42 -3.08
N ASP A 191 10.41 18.13 -2.81
CA ASP A 191 11.06 16.99 -3.46
C ASP A 191 10.22 16.36 -4.57
N GLY A 192 8.94 16.71 -4.69
CA GLY A 192 8.08 16.21 -5.77
C GLY A 192 6.60 16.23 -5.43
N GLN A 193 5.80 15.80 -6.38
CA GLN A 193 4.33 15.68 -6.24
C GLN A 193 3.96 14.40 -5.48
N VAL A 194 2.79 14.42 -4.84
CA VAL A 194 2.18 13.23 -4.25
C VAL A 194 1.99 12.15 -5.31
N LEU A 195 2.37 10.94 -4.99
CA LEU A 195 2.31 9.79 -5.88
C LEU A 195 1.07 8.95 -5.59
N VAL A 196 0.40 8.50 -6.65
CA VAL A 196 -0.77 7.62 -6.56
C VAL A 196 -0.47 6.34 -7.34
N PHE A 197 -0.52 5.21 -6.64
CA PHE A 197 -0.36 3.86 -7.20
C PHE A 197 -1.67 3.11 -7.08
N ASN A 198 -1.99 2.34 -8.11
CA ASN A 198 -3.17 1.49 -8.12
C ASN A 198 -2.75 0.03 -8.33
N LEU A 199 -3.31 -0.84 -7.50
CA LEU A 199 -3.14 -2.29 -7.61
C LEU A 199 -4.52 -2.92 -7.75
N HIS A 200 -4.81 -3.43 -8.93
CA HIS A 200 -5.99 -4.25 -9.18
C HIS A 200 -5.65 -5.71 -8.88
N VAL A 201 -6.40 -6.32 -7.97
CA VAL A 201 -6.20 -7.69 -7.49
C VAL A 201 -7.19 -8.62 -8.19
N SER A 202 -6.69 -9.64 -8.89
CA SER A 202 -7.53 -10.61 -9.56
C SER A 202 -7.61 -11.93 -8.79
N ALA A 203 -8.81 -12.51 -8.70
CA ALA A 203 -9.02 -13.85 -8.17
C ALA A 203 -8.60 -14.94 -9.16
N ALA A 204 -8.73 -14.68 -10.47
CA ALA A 204 -8.37 -15.61 -11.53
C ALA A 204 -6.92 -15.41 -11.97
N SER A 205 -6.28 -16.51 -12.40
CA SER A 205 -5.02 -16.42 -13.14
C SER A 205 -5.29 -15.79 -14.50
N LYS A 206 -5.03 -14.49 -14.60
CA LYS A 206 -5.12 -13.70 -15.83
C LYS A 206 -3.75 -13.11 -16.14
N ASP A 207 -3.56 -12.65 -17.36
CA ASP A 207 -2.34 -11.94 -17.74
C ASP A 207 -2.21 -10.67 -16.87
N THR A 208 -1.12 -10.59 -16.10
CA THR A 208 -0.82 -9.46 -15.24
C THR A 208 -0.10 -8.40 -16.04
N CYS A 209 -0.62 -7.19 -16.04
CA CYS A 209 0.06 -6.02 -16.60
C CYS A 209 0.72 -5.22 -15.46
N ARG A 210 2.05 -5.10 -15.50
CA ARG A 210 2.85 -4.40 -14.49
C ARG A 210 3.46 -3.15 -15.09
N PHE A 211 3.23 -2.01 -14.45
CA PHE A 211 3.81 -0.71 -14.80
C PHE A 211 3.70 -0.36 -16.29
N PRO A 212 2.47 -0.32 -16.85
CA PRO A 212 2.27 -0.01 -18.26
C PRO A 212 2.67 1.42 -18.62
N VAL A 213 3.15 1.59 -19.85
CA VAL A 213 3.43 2.91 -20.45
C VAL A 213 2.24 3.45 -21.26
N SER A 214 1.32 2.56 -21.66
CA SER A 214 0.08 2.87 -22.40
C SER A 214 -1.12 2.15 -21.76
N ALA A 215 -2.31 2.69 -21.95
CA ALA A 215 -3.57 2.07 -21.54
C ALA A 215 -4.28 1.31 -22.66
N GLU A 216 -3.72 1.26 -23.88
CA GLU A 216 -4.42 0.78 -25.09
C GLU A 216 -4.87 -0.66 -24.97
N ASP A 217 -4.05 -1.53 -24.38
CA ASP A 217 -4.33 -2.96 -24.22
C ASP A 217 -5.09 -3.29 -22.92
N LEU A 218 -5.42 -2.28 -22.10
CA LEU A 218 -6.13 -2.49 -20.84
C LEU A 218 -7.65 -2.44 -21.05
N PRO A 219 -8.43 -3.27 -20.33
CA PRO A 219 -9.88 -3.14 -20.31
C PRO A 219 -10.30 -1.82 -19.63
N PRO A 220 -11.59 -1.41 -19.74
CA PRO A 220 -12.05 -0.12 -19.25
C PRO A 220 -11.68 0.18 -17.79
N GLU A 221 -11.77 -0.79 -16.89
CA GLU A 221 -11.36 -0.67 -15.49
C GLU A 221 -9.84 -0.44 -15.36
N GLY A 222 -9.03 -1.12 -16.15
CA GLY A 222 -7.60 -0.91 -16.21
C GLY A 222 -7.21 0.45 -16.78
N GLN A 223 -7.92 0.93 -17.81
CA GLN A 223 -7.74 2.27 -18.37
C GLN A 223 -8.08 3.36 -17.36
N LEU A 224 -9.15 3.18 -16.58
CA LEU A 224 -9.50 4.09 -15.48
C LEU A 224 -8.37 4.15 -14.45
N LEU A 225 -7.92 3.01 -13.92
CA LEU A 225 -6.85 2.95 -12.93
C LEU A 225 -5.53 3.52 -13.48
N TYR A 226 -5.22 3.26 -14.76
CA TYR A 226 -4.07 3.86 -15.45
C TYR A 226 -4.16 5.40 -15.45
N SER A 227 -5.32 5.97 -15.78
CA SER A 227 -5.52 7.43 -15.89
C SER A 227 -5.27 8.15 -14.56
N ILE A 228 -5.63 7.53 -13.45
CA ILE A 228 -5.46 8.07 -12.10
C ILE A 228 -4.11 7.68 -11.43
N SER A 229 -3.30 6.83 -12.06
CA SER A 229 -1.97 6.47 -11.55
C SER A 229 -0.92 7.53 -11.92
N SER A 230 0.02 7.77 -11.00
CA SER A 230 1.18 8.65 -11.25
C SER A 230 2.20 7.97 -12.17
N VAL A 231 2.95 8.76 -12.94
CA VAL A 231 4.18 8.27 -13.59
C VAL A 231 5.16 7.88 -12.50
N LEU A 232 5.79 6.72 -12.65
CA LEU A 232 6.73 6.19 -11.67
C LEU A 232 8.07 6.94 -11.76
N PRO A 233 8.52 7.64 -10.69
CA PRO A 233 9.83 8.27 -10.67
C PRO A 233 10.97 7.26 -10.83
N ASP A 234 12.11 7.70 -11.34
CA ASP A 234 13.25 6.81 -11.60
C ASP A 234 13.73 6.05 -10.36
N VAL A 235 13.76 6.70 -9.19
CA VAL A 235 14.14 6.05 -7.93
C VAL A 235 13.21 4.89 -7.58
N LEU A 236 11.90 5.01 -7.82
CA LEU A 236 10.94 3.95 -7.55
C LEU A 236 10.92 2.88 -8.67
N ARG A 237 11.25 3.27 -9.91
CA ARG A 237 11.50 2.30 -11.00
C ARG A 237 12.69 1.39 -10.68
N GLU A 238 13.79 1.96 -10.19
CA GLU A 238 14.97 1.19 -9.77
C GLU A 238 14.64 0.22 -8.64
N GLN A 239 13.81 0.66 -7.68
CA GLN A 239 13.31 -0.23 -6.62
C GLN A 239 12.44 -1.38 -7.17
N ALA A 240 11.53 -1.08 -8.11
CA ALA A 240 10.71 -2.09 -8.77
C ALA A 240 11.58 -3.12 -9.51
N GLN A 241 12.60 -2.66 -10.26
CA GLN A 241 13.56 -3.50 -10.94
C GLN A 241 14.37 -4.37 -9.96
N GLY A 242 14.78 -3.80 -8.82
CA GLY A 242 15.43 -4.55 -7.73
C GLY A 242 14.54 -5.66 -7.13
N LEU A 243 13.23 -5.51 -7.21
CA LEU A 243 12.23 -6.53 -6.85
C LEU A 243 11.87 -7.47 -8.03
N GLN A 244 12.62 -7.42 -9.12
CA GLN A 244 12.38 -8.22 -10.34
C GLN A 244 11.00 -7.92 -10.96
N MET A 245 10.59 -6.64 -10.95
CA MET A 245 9.43 -6.15 -11.69
C MET A 245 9.92 -5.28 -12.84
N ASP A 246 9.47 -5.58 -14.06
CA ASP A 246 9.77 -4.74 -15.21
C ASP A 246 9.05 -3.38 -15.07
N ALA A 247 9.82 -2.30 -15.05
CA ALA A 247 9.33 -0.94 -14.89
C ALA A 247 10.03 -0.02 -15.91
N PRO A 248 9.55 0.04 -17.16
CA PRO A 248 10.16 0.83 -18.21
C PRO A 248 10.04 2.33 -17.95
N HIS A 249 10.85 3.14 -18.61
CA HIS A 249 10.81 4.59 -18.49
C HIS A 249 9.42 5.13 -18.93
N GLY A 250 8.87 6.06 -18.15
CA GLY A 250 7.56 6.65 -18.42
C GLY A 250 6.36 5.77 -18.01
N CYS A 251 6.59 4.61 -17.42
CA CYS A 251 5.52 3.75 -16.92
C CYS A 251 4.75 4.42 -15.76
N ARG A 252 3.53 3.96 -15.54
CA ARG A 252 2.70 4.42 -14.41
C ARG A 252 2.69 3.41 -13.26
N GLY A 253 2.46 3.91 -12.06
CA GLY A 253 2.30 3.12 -10.83
C GLY A 253 0.99 2.31 -10.84
N LEU A 254 0.84 1.42 -11.82
CA LEU A 254 -0.28 0.52 -11.95
C LEU A 254 0.21 -0.92 -12.06
N VAL A 255 -0.41 -1.80 -11.27
CA VAL A 255 -0.39 -3.24 -11.52
C VAL A 255 -1.83 -3.68 -11.73
N PHE A 256 -2.12 -4.25 -12.88
CA PHE A 256 -3.45 -4.74 -13.24
C PHE A 256 -3.46 -6.27 -13.28
N ASN A 257 -4.48 -6.90 -12.68
CA ASN A 257 -4.58 -8.34 -12.44
C ASN A 257 -3.41 -8.89 -11.61
N GLY A 258 -2.97 -8.14 -10.58
CA GLY A 258 -1.90 -8.56 -9.69
C GLY A 258 -2.28 -9.74 -8.79
N ASP A 259 -1.29 -10.55 -8.46
CA ASP A 259 -1.38 -11.65 -7.50
C ASP A 259 -0.85 -11.26 -6.11
N VAL A 260 -0.76 -12.24 -5.18
CA VAL A 260 -0.24 -12.04 -3.82
C VAL A 260 1.21 -11.54 -3.80
N VAL A 261 2.01 -11.98 -4.77
CA VAL A 261 3.41 -11.55 -4.89
C VAL A 261 3.48 -10.09 -5.33
N ASP A 262 2.63 -9.71 -6.28
CA ASP A 262 2.52 -8.33 -6.76
C ASP A 262 2.06 -7.39 -5.63
N ILE A 263 1.05 -7.80 -4.83
CA ILE A 263 0.61 -7.03 -3.64
C ILE A 263 1.82 -6.73 -2.74
N THR A 264 2.57 -7.76 -2.38
CA THR A 264 3.73 -7.61 -1.49
C THR A 264 4.80 -6.70 -2.09
N LYS A 265 5.11 -6.85 -3.40
CA LYS A 265 6.13 -6.05 -4.07
C LYS A 265 5.74 -4.59 -4.22
N VAL A 266 4.49 -4.31 -4.65
CA VAL A 266 4.01 -2.92 -4.84
C VAL A 266 3.97 -2.17 -3.51
N LEU A 267 3.52 -2.81 -2.44
CA LEU A 267 3.53 -2.22 -1.10
C LEU A 267 4.95 -1.86 -0.62
N ARG A 268 5.97 -2.58 -1.07
CA ARG A 268 7.38 -2.29 -0.75
C ARG A 268 7.96 -1.15 -1.59
N ILE A 269 7.47 -0.98 -2.83
CA ILE A 269 7.91 0.14 -3.68
C ILE A 269 7.41 1.45 -3.06
N GLY A 270 8.32 2.39 -2.81
CA GLY A 270 7.97 3.67 -2.20
C GLY A 270 7.98 3.71 -0.68
N THR A 271 8.05 2.56 0.00
CA THR A 271 8.26 2.53 1.45
C THR A 271 9.74 2.38 1.84
N TRP A 272 10.64 2.25 0.87
CA TRP A 272 12.09 2.03 1.03
C TRP A 272 12.92 3.11 0.32
N ALA A 273 12.40 4.32 0.13
CA ALA A 273 13.12 5.40 -0.53
C ALA A 273 14.24 6.01 0.35
#